data_c5fbeca58bb278ea4178f2dd49fc699e
#
_entry.id   c5fbeca58bb278ea4178f2dd49fc699e
#
_cell.length_a   1.000
_cell.length_b   1.000
_cell.length_c   1.000
_cell.angle_alpha   90.00
_cell.angle_beta   90.00
_cell.angle_gamma   90.00
#
_symmetry.space_group_name_H-M   'P 1'
#
loop_
_entity.id
_entity.type
_entity.pdbx_description
1 polymer ?
#
loop_
_entity_poly.entity_id
_entity_poly.type
_entity_poly.pdbx_seq_one_letter_code
_entity_poly.pdbx_strand_id
1 'polypeptide(L)'
;MRSARAAITLVFFADGLLIGSWAARIPAVQRQTELTSGKLGIALFAMSLGALLAMPTAGRLSERIGSRSVTLAALLGGGAALLLTAVAGGLTGLAAALFLFGAGFGAVNVAANAQGIALERLSKRSILSSFHAAFSFGGLAGAGLGAIAAAAGIDPLEHFGAIAVLIGLSALVAGRRLLPPEADDREPTPILARPQRSLLVLGAAAFFTLMAEGAAADWSAVYLSDSLGAGAAAAALGYTAFSLAMAASRVFGDRLNTRLGPVALARGGGLLAASALTLALLSGSTVVALAGFAAMGAGLGVVVPVLFRAAGSTPGVSAAAGVAAVSTIGWLGFLAGPPAIGVTADAIGLRSSLAIVVVGTLALALLAGSASPRRRRDFRGLMFEPGAVLSDMDGVLVDSWAAIERTWRQFAERHGLDPEVVLGASHGRPTIDVIRSVAPHLDADAEAAAIDREQIADVDGLRALPGARELVQSVPAGRFAIVTSASRPLAESRLRAAGLPVSDVLVTADEVESGKPDPAGYLRAACLLGVDPAHSVVLEDAPAGVDAGVAAGMTVIGVLTTNSDSALRKAHSLVPDLRALLPAAESA
;
A
#
# COMPACT_ATOMS: atom_id res chain seq x y z
N MET A 1 -5.16 0.95 25.99
CA MET A 1 -4.95 0.29 24.68
C MET A 1 -6.03 -0.76 24.35
N ARG A 2 -6.29 -1.79 25.18
CA ARG A 2 -7.34 -2.81 24.90
C ARG A 2 -8.74 -2.20 24.73
N SER A 3 -9.11 -1.23 25.55
CA SER A 3 -10.41 -0.53 25.47
C SER A 3 -10.55 0.33 24.20
N ALA A 4 -9.48 1.01 23.77
CA ALA A 4 -9.47 1.78 22.53
C ALA A 4 -9.60 0.86 21.31
N ARG A 5 -8.90 -0.28 21.30
CA ARG A 5 -9.02 -1.28 20.23
C ARG A 5 -10.46 -1.78 20.09
N ALA A 6 -11.10 -2.13 21.21
CA ALA A 6 -12.50 -2.58 21.19
C ALA A 6 -13.45 -1.47 20.69
N ALA A 7 -13.21 -0.21 21.07
CA ALA A 7 -14.03 0.92 20.61
C ALA A 7 -13.88 1.16 19.11
N ILE A 8 -12.66 1.14 18.57
CA ILE A 8 -12.40 1.29 17.13
C ILE A 8 -13.03 0.11 16.36
N THR A 9 -12.87 -1.12 16.86
CA THR A 9 -13.52 -2.32 16.27
C THR A 9 -15.04 -2.14 16.21
N LEU A 10 -15.67 -1.63 17.28
CA LEU A 10 -17.11 -1.38 17.34
C LEU A 10 -17.54 -0.31 16.33
N VAL A 11 -16.75 0.76 16.15
CA VAL A 11 -17.03 1.80 15.14
C VAL A 11 -17.01 1.22 13.72
N PHE A 12 -15.98 0.47 13.35
CA PHE A 12 -15.91 -0.17 12.04
C PHE A 12 -17.05 -1.16 11.82
N PHE A 13 -17.41 -1.94 12.85
CA PHE A 13 -18.56 -2.84 12.78
C PHE A 13 -19.87 -2.09 12.58
N ALA A 14 -20.09 -0.99 13.33
CA ALA A 14 -21.28 -0.17 13.24
C ALA A 14 -21.41 0.52 11.86
N ASP A 15 -20.31 0.99 11.29
CA ASP A 15 -20.28 1.58 9.95
C ASP A 15 -20.64 0.53 8.88
N GLY A 16 -20.09 -0.68 8.99
CA GLY A 16 -20.48 -1.81 8.14
C GLY A 16 -21.96 -2.17 8.29
N LEU A 17 -22.49 -2.17 9.53
CA LEU A 17 -23.89 -2.46 9.82
C LEU A 17 -24.83 -1.49 9.09
N LEU A 18 -24.49 -0.20 9.02
CA LEU A 18 -25.24 0.81 8.27
C LEU A 18 -25.32 0.46 6.78
N ILE A 19 -24.18 0.19 6.16
CA ILE A 19 -24.10 -0.12 4.72
C ILE A 19 -24.86 -1.40 4.38
N GLY A 20 -24.66 -2.47 5.16
CA GLY A 20 -25.37 -3.75 4.92
C GLY A 20 -26.88 -3.63 5.07
N SER A 21 -27.35 -2.86 6.07
CA SER A 21 -28.79 -2.61 6.29
C SER A 21 -29.40 -1.84 5.12
N TRP A 22 -28.71 -0.81 4.61
CA TRP A 22 -29.12 -0.07 3.42
C TRP A 22 -29.21 -1.01 2.21
N ALA A 23 -28.14 -1.72 1.86
CA ALA A 23 -28.06 -2.58 0.70
C ALA A 23 -29.19 -3.62 0.63
N ALA A 24 -29.53 -4.25 1.76
CA ALA A 24 -30.61 -5.24 1.84
C ALA A 24 -32.00 -4.64 1.62
N ARG A 25 -32.20 -3.35 1.81
CA ARG A 25 -33.53 -2.68 1.75
C ARG A 25 -33.69 -1.76 0.54
N ILE A 26 -32.69 -1.65 -0.35
CA ILE A 26 -32.77 -0.83 -1.58
C ILE A 26 -34.05 -1.11 -2.39
N PRO A 27 -34.45 -2.39 -2.67
CA PRO A 27 -35.67 -2.64 -3.44
C PRO A 27 -36.95 -2.14 -2.77
N ALA A 28 -37.02 -2.16 -1.43
CA ALA A 28 -38.16 -1.68 -0.69
C ALA A 28 -38.28 -0.14 -0.78
N VAL A 29 -37.15 0.57 -0.60
CA VAL A 29 -37.08 2.04 -0.71
C VAL A 29 -37.32 2.48 -2.16
N GLN A 30 -36.80 1.74 -3.16
CA GLN A 30 -37.05 2.01 -4.57
C GLN A 30 -38.56 1.94 -4.90
N ARG A 31 -39.25 0.90 -4.45
CA ARG A 31 -40.70 0.76 -4.64
C ARG A 31 -41.47 1.88 -3.93
N GLN A 32 -41.11 2.19 -2.68
CA GLN A 32 -41.74 3.26 -1.91
C GLN A 32 -41.57 4.64 -2.59
N THR A 33 -40.44 4.91 -3.22
CA THR A 33 -40.14 6.17 -3.90
C THR A 33 -40.57 6.19 -5.37
N GLU A 34 -41.09 5.09 -5.90
CA GLU A 34 -41.53 4.88 -7.30
C GLU A 34 -40.44 5.23 -8.33
N LEU A 35 -39.19 4.89 -8.03
CA LEU A 35 -38.05 5.24 -8.90
C LEU A 35 -37.77 4.15 -9.93
N THR A 36 -37.53 4.56 -11.17
CA THR A 36 -36.92 3.70 -12.20
C THR A 36 -35.48 3.36 -11.79
N SER A 37 -34.90 2.34 -12.40
CA SER A 37 -33.49 1.97 -12.17
C SER A 37 -32.53 3.12 -12.48
N GLY A 38 -32.79 3.92 -13.52
CA GLY A 38 -32.00 5.10 -13.85
C GLY A 38 -32.04 6.17 -12.78
N LYS A 39 -33.24 6.51 -12.27
CA LYS A 39 -33.41 7.45 -11.17
C LYS A 39 -32.78 6.96 -9.88
N LEU A 40 -32.89 5.66 -9.58
CA LEU A 40 -32.20 5.03 -8.45
C LEU A 40 -30.68 5.14 -8.60
N GLY A 41 -30.14 4.88 -9.79
CA GLY A 41 -28.71 5.02 -10.08
C GLY A 41 -28.19 6.45 -9.84
N ILE A 42 -28.99 7.46 -10.19
CA ILE A 42 -28.67 8.88 -9.91
C ILE A 42 -28.69 9.15 -8.39
N ALA A 43 -29.66 8.59 -7.66
CA ALA A 43 -29.71 8.74 -6.20
C ALA A 43 -28.50 8.06 -5.52
N LEU A 44 -28.10 6.87 -5.97
CA LEU A 44 -26.91 6.15 -5.49
C LEU A 44 -25.60 6.87 -5.85
N PHE A 45 -25.54 7.54 -7.03
CA PHE A 45 -24.44 8.44 -7.36
C PHE A 45 -24.27 9.55 -6.32
N ALA A 46 -25.38 10.13 -5.84
CA ALA A 46 -25.33 11.16 -4.79
C ALA A 46 -24.70 10.62 -3.48
N MET A 47 -24.92 9.36 -3.11
CA MET A 47 -24.25 8.72 -1.98
C MET A 47 -22.73 8.69 -2.16
N SER A 48 -22.26 8.21 -3.31
CA SER A 48 -20.83 8.12 -3.61
C SER A 48 -20.18 9.52 -3.67
N LEU A 49 -20.91 10.51 -4.22
CA LEU A 49 -20.46 11.90 -4.27
C LEU A 49 -20.36 12.50 -2.86
N GLY A 50 -21.35 12.24 -2.00
CA GLY A 50 -21.32 12.66 -0.60
C GLY A 50 -20.11 12.12 0.14
N ALA A 51 -19.80 10.83 -0.03
CA ALA A 51 -18.62 10.20 0.56
C ALA A 51 -17.32 10.87 0.08
N LEU A 52 -17.17 11.04 -1.25
CA LEU A 52 -15.97 11.61 -1.85
C LEU A 52 -15.70 13.05 -1.38
N LEU A 53 -16.74 13.88 -1.29
CA LEU A 53 -16.62 15.28 -0.85
C LEU A 53 -16.41 15.40 0.68
N ALA A 54 -16.95 14.47 1.46
CA ALA A 54 -16.79 14.46 2.92
C ALA A 54 -15.39 14.02 3.36
N MET A 55 -14.71 13.14 2.63
CA MET A 55 -13.39 12.62 3.02
C MET A 55 -12.33 13.71 3.27
N PRO A 56 -12.07 14.66 2.35
CA PRO A 56 -11.08 15.71 2.60
C PRO A 56 -11.50 16.65 3.74
N THR A 57 -12.80 16.91 3.87
CA THR A 57 -13.34 17.79 4.93
C THR A 57 -13.21 17.11 6.30
N ALA A 58 -13.49 15.81 6.39
CA ALA A 58 -13.32 15.02 7.60
C ALA A 58 -11.86 14.96 8.04
N GLY A 59 -10.91 14.84 7.10
CA GLY A 59 -9.49 14.93 7.38
C GLY A 59 -9.11 16.23 8.08
N ARG A 60 -9.43 17.37 7.44
CA ARG A 60 -9.16 18.70 8.00
C ARG A 60 -9.87 18.95 9.34
N LEU A 61 -11.10 18.43 9.48
CA LEU A 61 -11.85 18.57 10.72
C LEU A 61 -11.23 17.70 11.83
N SER A 62 -10.75 16.51 11.51
CA SER A 62 -10.01 15.66 12.46
C SER A 62 -8.75 16.33 12.98
N GLU A 63 -8.03 17.08 12.14
CA GLU A 63 -6.86 17.88 12.57
C GLU A 63 -7.25 19.00 13.56
N ARG A 64 -8.46 19.59 13.41
CA ARG A 64 -8.91 20.75 14.20
C ARG A 64 -9.57 20.34 15.52
N ILE A 65 -10.50 19.39 15.49
CA ILE A 65 -11.35 19.02 16.64
C ILE A 65 -11.11 17.57 17.12
N GLY A 66 -10.16 16.88 16.50
CA GLY A 66 -9.80 15.48 16.82
C GLY A 66 -10.64 14.46 16.08
N SER A 67 -9.99 13.36 15.68
CA SER A 67 -10.61 12.24 14.95
C SER A 67 -11.73 11.57 15.73
N ARG A 68 -11.65 11.53 17.07
CA ARG A 68 -12.72 11.02 17.95
C ARG A 68 -14.04 11.74 17.75
N SER A 69 -14.03 13.08 17.77
CA SER A 69 -15.25 13.90 17.63
C SER A 69 -15.87 13.73 16.24
N VAL A 70 -15.02 13.73 15.21
CA VAL A 70 -15.46 13.53 13.81
C VAL A 70 -16.05 12.14 13.62
N THR A 71 -15.41 11.08 14.14
CA THR A 71 -15.90 9.70 14.06
C THR A 71 -17.31 9.58 14.66
N LEU A 72 -17.51 10.13 15.86
CA LEU A 72 -18.80 10.02 16.55
C LEU A 72 -19.89 10.82 15.84
N ALA A 73 -19.61 12.05 15.46
CA ALA A 73 -20.56 12.91 14.73
C ALA A 73 -20.96 12.30 13.38
N ALA A 74 -19.98 11.76 12.63
CA ALA A 74 -20.21 11.13 11.34
C ALA A 74 -21.01 9.82 11.47
N LEU A 75 -20.72 8.98 12.47
CA LEU A 75 -21.45 7.74 12.73
C LEU A 75 -22.91 8.01 13.08
N LEU A 76 -23.16 8.98 13.98
CA LEU A 76 -24.52 9.38 14.35
C LEU A 76 -25.25 10.03 13.17
N GLY A 77 -24.56 10.89 12.41
CA GLY A 77 -25.09 11.51 11.19
C GLY A 77 -25.46 10.48 10.12
N GLY A 78 -24.62 9.44 9.94
CA GLY A 78 -24.92 8.31 9.05
C GLY A 78 -26.17 7.53 9.48
N GLY A 79 -26.31 7.25 10.77
CA GLY A 79 -27.53 6.62 11.32
C GLY A 79 -28.80 7.47 11.10
N ALA A 80 -28.72 8.77 11.31
CA ALA A 80 -29.83 9.70 11.05
C ALA A 80 -30.15 9.80 9.53
N ALA A 81 -29.12 9.84 8.69
CA ALA A 81 -29.29 9.88 7.24
C ALA A 81 -29.92 8.58 6.70
N LEU A 82 -29.58 7.43 7.27
CA LEU A 82 -30.24 6.17 6.94
C LEU A 82 -31.76 6.23 7.19
N LEU A 83 -32.22 6.82 8.30
CA LEU A 83 -33.64 7.05 8.57
C LEU A 83 -34.29 7.95 7.51
N LEU A 84 -33.60 9.00 7.08
CA LEU A 84 -34.09 9.92 6.03
C LEU A 84 -34.35 9.18 4.72
N THR A 85 -33.59 8.13 4.39
CA THR A 85 -33.82 7.34 3.17
C THR A 85 -35.17 6.61 3.20
N ALA A 86 -35.66 6.21 4.38
CA ALA A 86 -36.95 5.51 4.53
C ALA A 86 -38.17 6.42 4.43
N VAL A 87 -38.00 7.72 4.65
CA VAL A 87 -39.09 8.71 4.56
C VAL A 87 -38.96 9.62 3.33
N ALA A 88 -37.96 9.34 2.48
CA ALA A 88 -37.70 10.15 1.30
C ALA A 88 -38.85 10.04 0.28
N GLY A 89 -39.26 11.18 -0.28
CA GLY A 89 -40.22 11.27 -1.38
C GLY A 89 -39.51 11.51 -2.72
N GLY A 90 -39.64 10.57 -3.66
CA GLY A 90 -39.11 10.70 -5.02
C GLY A 90 -37.57 10.83 -5.12
N LEU A 91 -37.10 11.19 -6.31
CA LEU A 91 -35.65 11.25 -6.62
C LEU A 91 -34.89 12.27 -5.75
N THR A 92 -35.39 13.50 -5.65
CA THR A 92 -34.67 14.59 -4.95
C THR A 92 -34.50 14.29 -3.47
N GLY A 93 -35.58 13.81 -2.82
CA GLY A 93 -35.54 13.44 -1.40
C GLY A 93 -34.57 12.29 -1.13
N LEU A 94 -34.63 11.23 -1.94
CA LEU A 94 -33.73 10.09 -1.78
C LEU A 94 -32.29 10.47 -2.10
N ALA A 95 -32.02 11.23 -3.16
CA ALA A 95 -30.67 11.67 -3.48
C ALA A 95 -30.06 12.56 -2.38
N ALA A 96 -30.84 13.45 -1.78
CA ALA A 96 -30.38 14.28 -0.66
C ALA A 96 -30.08 13.41 0.59
N ALA A 97 -30.97 12.48 0.94
CA ALA A 97 -30.75 11.57 2.06
C ALA A 97 -29.51 10.67 1.84
N LEU A 98 -29.35 10.13 0.64
CA LEU A 98 -28.19 9.31 0.28
C LEU A 98 -26.90 10.12 0.22
N PHE A 99 -26.92 11.37 -0.24
CA PHE A 99 -25.76 12.25 -0.16
C PHE A 99 -25.29 12.43 1.29
N LEU A 100 -26.20 12.69 2.22
CA LEU A 100 -25.88 12.82 3.64
C LEU A 100 -25.40 11.48 4.23
N PHE A 101 -26.01 10.37 3.84
CA PHE A 101 -25.60 9.03 4.27
C PHE A 101 -24.17 8.71 3.78
N GLY A 102 -23.89 8.97 2.52
CA GLY A 102 -22.54 8.85 1.95
C GLY A 102 -21.53 9.77 2.62
N ALA A 103 -21.90 11.01 2.91
CA ALA A 103 -21.04 11.95 3.62
C ALA A 103 -20.67 11.42 5.02
N GLY A 104 -21.64 10.86 5.76
CA GLY A 104 -21.38 10.18 7.03
C GLY A 104 -20.41 9.02 6.87
N PHE A 105 -20.66 8.13 5.92
CA PHE A 105 -19.78 6.99 5.61
C PHE A 105 -18.35 7.41 5.26
N GLY A 106 -18.17 8.38 4.35
CA GLY A 106 -16.86 8.88 3.98
C GLY A 106 -16.10 9.54 5.15
N ALA A 107 -16.82 10.26 6.01
CA ALA A 107 -16.23 10.90 7.18
C ALA A 107 -15.82 9.88 8.25
N VAL A 108 -16.65 8.84 8.52
CA VAL A 108 -16.28 7.72 9.42
C VAL A 108 -15.05 7.00 8.88
N ASN A 109 -15.02 6.72 7.57
CA ASN A 109 -13.89 6.02 6.94
C ASN A 109 -12.56 6.75 7.22
N VAL A 110 -12.50 8.07 7.02
CA VAL A 110 -11.27 8.84 7.27
C VAL A 110 -10.94 8.91 8.76
N ALA A 111 -11.90 9.30 9.60
CA ALA A 111 -11.63 9.57 11.02
C ALA A 111 -11.38 8.28 11.83
N ALA A 112 -12.09 7.18 11.54
CA ALA A 112 -11.85 5.90 12.22
C ALA A 112 -10.53 5.24 11.78
N ASN A 113 -10.11 5.40 10.51
CA ASN A 113 -8.79 4.97 10.07
C ASN A 113 -7.67 5.76 10.75
N ALA A 114 -7.83 7.08 10.97
CA ALA A 114 -6.88 7.88 11.74
C ALA A 114 -6.73 7.34 13.18
N GLN A 115 -7.86 7.01 13.86
CA GLN A 115 -7.86 6.34 15.17
C GLN A 115 -7.13 4.99 15.14
N GLY A 116 -7.35 4.19 14.08
CA GLY A 116 -6.70 2.89 13.88
C GLY A 116 -5.18 3.02 13.74
N ILE A 117 -4.71 3.95 12.91
CA ILE A 117 -3.29 4.24 12.67
C ILE A 117 -2.63 4.77 13.96
N ALA A 118 -3.29 5.68 14.68
CA ALA A 118 -2.78 6.18 15.96
C ALA A 118 -2.61 5.03 16.97
N LEU A 119 -3.55 4.10 17.03
CA LEU A 119 -3.45 2.93 17.91
C LEU A 119 -2.34 1.95 17.46
N GLU A 120 -2.12 1.75 16.16
CA GLU A 120 -1.01 0.94 15.65
C GLU A 120 0.35 1.49 16.12
N ARG A 121 0.55 2.80 15.99
CA ARG A 121 1.76 3.47 16.46
C ARG A 121 1.97 3.29 17.97
N LEU A 122 0.95 3.53 18.78
CA LEU A 122 1.01 3.36 20.23
C LEU A 122 1.24 1.91 20.67
N SER A 123 0.71 0.94 19.93
CA SER A 123 0.82 -0.49 20.26
C SER A 123 2.02 -1.18 19.63
N LYS A 124 2.69 -0.56 18.64
CA LYS A 124 3.76 -1.14 17.80
C LYS A 124 3.34 -2.48 17.15
N ARG A 125 2.06 -2.63 16.80
CA ARG A 125 1.50 -3.85 16.20
C ARG A 125 0.61 -3.48 15.03
N SER A 126 0.76 -4.16 13.89
CA SER A 126 -0.17 -4.02 12.76
C SER A 126 -1.50 -4.66 13.10
N ILE A 127 -2.56 -3.84 13.21
CA ILE A 127 -3.92 -4.25 13.62
C ILE A 127 -5.02 -3.67 12.72
N LEU A 128 -4.68 -2.77 11.78
CA LEU A 128 -5.65 -2.07 10.92
C LEU A 128 -6.52 -3.04 10.13
N SER A 129 -5.94 -4.13 9.61
CA SER A 129 -6.68 -5.18 8.89
C SER A 129 -7.80 -5.80 9.73
N SER A 130 -7.62 -5.91 11.06
CA SER A 130 -8.65 -6.43 11.95
C SER A 130 -9.87 -5.50 12.08
N PHE A 131 -9.68 -4.19 11.92
CA PHE A 131 -10.78 -3.22 11.91
C PHE A 131 -11.57 -3.29 10.60
N HIS A 132 -10.90 -3.43 9.45
CA HIS A 132 -11.59 -3.65 8.17
C HIS A 132 -12.32 -5.00 8.11
N ALA A 133 -11.83 -6.03 8.80
CA ALA A 133 -12.57 -7.26 8.99
C ALA A 133 -13.84 -7.02 9.82
N ALA A 134 -13.79 -6.22 10.89
CA ALA A 134 -14.96 -5.85 11.67
C ALA A 134 -16.02 -5.10 10.83
N PHE A 135 -15.58 -4.20 9.94
CA PHE A 135 -16.47 -3.56 8.97
C PHE A 135 -17.18 -4.59 8.07
N SER A 136 -16.45 -5.56 7.54
CA SER A 136 -17.06 -6.62 6.70
C SER A 136 -18.05 -7.48 7.47
N PHE A 137 -17.76 -7.82 8.74
CA PHE A 137 -18.71 -8.51 9.61
C PHE A 137 -19.92 -7.66 9.96
N GLY A 138 -19.74 -6.34 10.13
CA GLY A 138 -20.83 -5.39 10.30
C GLY A 138 -21.75 -5.36 9.08
N GLY A 139 -21.17 -5.28 7.88
CA GLY A 139 -21.91 -5.33 6.62
C GLY A 139 -22.72 -6.62 6.45
N LEU A 140 -22.10 -7.76 6.77
CA LEU A 140 -22.79 -9.06 6.80
C LEU A 140 -23.96 -9.09 7.79
N ALA A 141 -23.74 -8.58 9.02
CA ALA A 141 -24.77 -8.52 10.05
C ALA A 141 -25.92 -7.59 9.63
N GLY A 142 -25.63 -6.41 9.09
CA GLY A 142 -26.62 -5.46 8.59
C GLY A 142 -27.47 -6.03 7.46
N ALA A 143 -26.82 -6.67 6.49
CA ALA A 143 -27.53 -7.33 5.39
C ALA A 143 -28.39 -8.51 5.88
N GLY A 144 -27.88 -9.30 6.82
CA GLY A 144 -28.63 -10.39 7.45
C GLY A 144 -29.85 -9.89 8.23
N LEU A 145 -29.68 -8.84 9.06
CA LEU A 145 -30.81 -8.20 9.76
C LEU A 145 -31.84 -7.62 8.80
N GLY A 146 -31.36 -7.02 7.69
CA GLY A 146 -32.22 -6.53 6.62
C GLY A 146 -33.03 -7.63 5.94
N ALA A 147 -32.42 -8.80 5.71
CA ALA A 147 -33.10 -9.97 5.17
C ALA A 147 -34.17 -10.52 6.15
N ILE A 148 -33.86 -10.60 7.45
CA ILE A 148 -34.80 -11.01 8.49
C ILE A 148 -35.98 -10.02 8.57
N ALA A 149 -35.67 -8.71 8.59
CA ALA A 149 -36.72 -7.68 8.62
C ALA A 149 -37.62 -7.75 7.37
N ALA A 150 -37.00 -7.98 6.18
CA ALA A 150 -37.76 -8.16 4.95
C ALA A 150 -38.65 -9.40 4.97
N ALA A 151 -38.16 -10.54 5.51
CA ALA A 151 -38.93 -11.78 5.67
C ALA A 151 -40.09 -11.61 6.64
N ALA A 152 -39.91 -10.83 7.71
CA ALA A 152 -40.92 -10.53 8.70
C ALA A 152 -41.93 -9.44 8.26
N GLY A 153 -41.79 -8.87 7.07
CA GLY A 153 -42.64 -7.78 6.58
C GLY A 153 -42.46 -6.45 7.32
N ILE A 154 -41.36 -6.28 8.04
CA ILE A 154 -41.05 -5.05 8.79
C ILE A 154 -40.75 -3.92 7.79
N ASP A 155 -41.36 -2.75 8.03
CA ASP A 155 -41.15 -1.57 7.18
C ASP A 155 -39.68 -1.08 7.22
N PRO A 156 -39.15 -0.50 6.10
CA PRO A 156 -37.84 0.12 6.10
C PRO A 156 -37.60 1.11 7.24
N LEU A 157 -38.58 1.94 7.58
CA LEU A 157 -38.45 2.93 8.66
C LEU A 157 -38.24 2.29 10.02
N GLU A 158 -39.02 1.25 10.34
CA GLU A 158 -38.87 0.50 11.60
C GLU A 158 -37.52 -0.20 11.69
N HIS A 159 -37.11 -0.88 10.61
CA HIS A 159 -35.81 -1.54 10.53
C HIS A 159 -34.65 -0.53 10.70
N PHE A 160 -34.66 0.57 9.93
CA PHE A 160 -33.60 1.60 10.01
C PHE A 160 -33.65 2.33 11.36
N GLY A 161 -34.82 2.46 11.99
CA GLY A 161 -34.97 2.97 13.35
C GLY A 161 -34.22 2.12 14.37
N ALA A 162 -34.42 0.80 14.31
CA ALA A 162 -33.71 -0.12 15.19
C ALA A 162 -32.18 -0.07 14.95
N ILE A 163 -31.74 0.01 13.69
CA ILE A 163 -30.33 0.17 13.35
C ILE A 163 -29.79 1.51 13.89
N ALA A 164 -30.49 2.63 13.70
CA ALA A 164 -30.06 3.94 14.20
C ALA A 164 -29.90 3.95 15.74
N VAL A 165 -30.76 3.25 16.47
CA VAL A 165 -30.63 3.06 17.93
C VAL A 165 -29.35 2.28 18.25
N LEU A 166 -29.07 1.17 17.54
CA LEU A 166 -27.84 0.39 17.72
C LEU A 166 -26.59 1.23 17.43
N ILE A 167 -26.64 2.08 16.40
CA ILE A 167 -25.57 3.03 16.07
C ILE A 167 -25.38 4.04 17.21
N GLY A 168 -26.44 4.61 17.74
CA GLY A 168 -26.41 5.54 18.87
C GLY A 168 -25.78 4.90 20.12
N LEU A 169 -26.17 3.66 20.46
CA LEU A 169 -25.59 2.90 21.56
C LEU A 169 -24.10 2.59 21.31
N SER A 170 -23.75 2.21 20.07
CA SER A 170 -22.36 1.96 19.67
C SER A 170 -21.51 3.23 19.81
N ALA A 171 -22.01 4.37 19.38
CA ALA A 171 -21.35 5.67 19.50
C ALA A 171 -21.17 6.06 20.99
N LEU A 172 -22.18 5.83 21.83
CA LEU A 172 -22.10 6.10 23.28
C LEU A 172 -21.03 5.23 23.97
N VAL A 173 -20.99 3.93 23.65
CA VAL A 173 -20.02 2.98 24.21
C VAL A 173 -18.60 3.27 23.70
N ALA A 174 -18.45 3.51 22.40
CA ALA A 174 -17.15 3.81 21.79
C ALA A 174 -16.63 5.17 22.23
N GLY A 175 -17.51 6.17 22.34
CA GLY A 175 -17.16 7.56 22.54
C GLY A 175 -16.27 7.83 23.75
N ARG A 176 -16.44 7.10 24.84
CA ARG A 176 -15.60 7.25 26.05
C ARG A 176 -14.24 6.55 25.95
N ARG A 177 -14.03 5.69 24.95
CA ARG A 177 -12.89 4.78 24.84
C ARG A 177 -12.03 4.99 23.60
N LEU A 178 -12.49 5.79 22.63
CA LEU A 178 -11.68 6.24 21.49
C LEU A 178 -10.50 7.08 21.98
N LEU A 179 -9.42 7.07 21.20
CA LEU A 179 -8.20 7.84 21.53
C LEU A 179 -8.51 9.35 21.56
N PRO A 180 -7.88 10.08 22.48
CA PRO A 180 -8.06 11.52 22.58
C PRO A 180 -7.34 12.25 21.43
N PRO A 181 -7.67 13.54 21.14
CA PRO A 181 -7.14 14.30 20.00
C PRO A 181 -5.61 14.44 19.96
N GLU A 182 -4.95 14.33 21.09
CA GLU A 182 -3.49 14.41 21.23
C GLU A 182 -2.78 13.18 20.60
N ALA A 183 -3.51 12.10 20.34
CA ALA A 183 -2.99 10.90 19.68
C ALA A 183 -2.99 11.01 18.15
N ASP A 184 -3.67 12.01 17.59
CA ASP A 184 -3.79 12.20 16.14
C ASP A 184 -2.50 12.74 15.53
N ASP A 185 -2.18 12.29 14.33
CA ASP A 185 -1.03 12.78 13.56
C ASP A 185 -1.34 14.15 12.97
N ARG A 186 -0.38 15.07 13.08
CA ARG A 186 -0.48 16.41 12.51
C ARG A 186 0.42 16.63 11.30
N GLU A 187 1.12 15.58 10.83
CA GLU A 187 1.94 15.71 9.62
C GLU A 187 1.06 15.69 8.36
N PRO A 188 1.15 16.74 7.51
CA PRO A 188 0.41 16.78 6.25
C PRO A 188 0.90 15.66 5.33
N THR A 189 0.04 14.71 5.02
CA THR A 189 0.34 13.69 4.01
C THR A 189 0.21 14.33 2.63
N PRO A 190 1.22 14.28 1.75
CA PRO A 190 1.10 14.82 0.39
C PRO A 190 0.00 14.10 -0.37
N ILE A 191 -1.01 14.87 -0.80
CA ILE A 191 -2.29 14.37 -1.34
C ILE A 191 -2.17 13.86 -2.78
N LEU A 192 -1.09 14.17 -3.52
CA LEU A 192 -0.98 13.83 -4.95
C LEU A 192 0.43 13.38 -5.33
N ALA A 193 0.54 12.13 -5.73
CA ALA A 193 1.69 11.65 -6.48
C ALA A 193 1.57 12.09 -7.95
N ARG A 194 2.72 12.40 -8.62
CA ARG A 194 2.73 12.61 -10.08
C ARG A 194 2.18 11.36 -10.77
N PRO A 195 1.25 11.50 -11.75
CA PRO A 195 0.65 10.37 -12.42
C PRO A 195 1.72 9.59 -13.20
N GLN A 196 2.08 8.41 -12.69
CA GLN A 196 2.91 7.45 -13.40
C GLN A 196 2.01 6.44 -14.13
N ARG A 197 2.42 6.01 -15.32
CA ARG A 197 1.67 5.04 -16.12
C ARG A 197 1.31 3.76 -15.35
N SER A 198 2.22 3.28 -14.50
CA SER A 198 1.99 2.11 -13.65
C SER A 198 0.87 2.31 -12.65
N LEU A 199 0.80 3.47 -11.99
CA LEU A 199 -0.26 3.80 -11.04
C LEU A 199 -1.61 4.01 -11.73
N LEU A 200 -1.63 4.54 -12.97
CA LEU A 200 -2.87 4.66 -13.74
C LEU A 200 -3.45 3.29 -14.11
N VAL A 201 -2.61 2.32 -14.50
CA VAL A 201 -3.08 0.96 -14.84
C VAL A 201 -3.56 0.21 -13.59
N LEU A 202 -2.82 0.33 -12.46
CA LEU A 202 -3.27 -0.21 -11.17
C LEU A 202 -4.57 0.47 -10.69
N GLY A 203 -4.68 1.77 -10.88
CA GLY A 203 -5.89 2.55 -10.59
C GLY A 203 -7.08 2.11 -11.43
N ALA A 204 -6.88 1.87 -12.73
CA ALA A 204 -7.94 1.34 -13.62
C ALA A 204 -8.38 -0.07 -13.17
N ALA A 205 -7.47 -0.93 -12.76
CA ALA A 205 -7.82 -2.24 -12.19
C ALA A 205 -8.61 -2.09 -10.88
N ALA A 206 -8.23 -1.16 -10.01
CA ALA A 206 -8.97 -0.83 -8.79
C ALA A 206 -10.36 -0.23 -9.09
N PHE A 207 -10.46 0.63 -10.12
CA PHE A 207 -11.72 1.18 -10.60
C PHE A 207 -12.72 0.08 -10.96
N PHE A 208 -12.34 -0.89 -11.78
CA PHE A 208 -13.22 -2.00 -12.16
C PHE A 208 -13.56 -2.91 -10.98
N THR A 209 -12.62 -3.11 -10.06
CA THR A 209 -12.87 -3.91 -8.84
C THR A 209 -13.92 -3.24 -7.96
N LEU A 210 -13.73 -1.94 -7.67
CA LEU A 210 -14.62 -1.19 -6.79
C LEU A 210 -15.99 -0.89 -7.46
N MET A 211 -16.02 -0.72 -8.78
CA MET A 211 -17.27 -0.66 -9.55
C MET A 211 -18.07 -1.95 -9.41
N ALA A 212 -17.41 -3.11 -9.48
CA ALA A 212 -18.06 -4.40 -9.33
C ALA A 212 -18.53 -4.66 -7.89
N GLU A 213 -17.75 -4.25 -6.89
CA GLU A 213 -18.14 -4.29 -5.47
C GLU A 213 -19.37 -3.41 -5.21
N GLY A 214 -19.35 -2.18 -5.72
CA GLY A 214 -20.49 -1.26 -5.64
C GLY A 214 -21.73 -1.81 -6.33
N ALA A 215 -21.57 -2.39 -7.52
CA ALA A 215 -22.68 -3.00 -8.24
C ALA A 215 -23.31 -4.17 -7.46
N ALA A 216 -22.52 -4.98 -6.77
CA ALA A 216 -23.06 -6.02 -5.89
C ALA A 216 -23.84 -5.44 -4.70
N ALA A 217 -23.35 -4.35 -4.10
CA ALA A 217 -24.03 -3.69 -2.99
C ALA A 217 -25.35 -3.04 -3.41
N ASP A 218 -25.34 -2.34 -4.53
CA ASP A 218 -26.46 -1.48 -4.97
C ASP A 218 -27.52 -2.26 -5.76
N TRP A 219 -27.11 -3.23 -6.58
CA TRP A 219 -27.96 -3.84 -7.58
C TRP A 219 -28.27 -5.32 -7.36
N SER A 220 -27.56 -6.04 -6.47
CA SER A 220 -27.84 -7.47 -6.27
C SER A 220 -29.25 -7.72 -5.77
N ALA A 221 -29.70 -6.97 -4.77
CA ALA A 221 -31.06 -7.11 -4.23
C ALA A 221 -32.13 -6.66 -5.24
N VAL A 222 -31.88 -5.58 -5.98
CA VAL A 222 -32.78 -5.07 -7.04
C VAL A 222 -32.91 -6.09 -8.17
N TYR A 223 -31.78 -6.67 -8.63
CA TYR A 223 -31.76 -7.68 -9.68
C TYR A 223 -32.55 -8.94 -9.27
N LEU A 224 -32.34 -9.42 -8.05
CA LEU A 224 -33.06 -10.59 -7.52
C LEU A 224 -34.58 -10.32 -7.39
N SER A 225 -34.95 -9.13 -6.90
CA SER A 225 -36.36 -8.73 -6.75
C SER A 225 -37.03 -8.51 -8.11
N ASP A 226 -36.49 -7.60 -8.91
CA ASP A 226 -37.20 -7.05 -10.07
C ASP A 226 -37.00 -7.87 -11.34
N SER A 227 -35.80 -8.48 -11.53
CA SER A 227 -35.52 -9.27 -12.74
C SER A 227 -35.84 -10.76 -12.57
N LEU A 228 -35.75 -11.30 -11.33
CA LEU A 228 -35.98 -12.73 -11.07
C LEU A 228 -37.25 -13.00 -10.26
N GLY A 229 -37.97 -11.95 -9.80
CA GLY A 229 -39.17 -12.10 -9.01
C GLY A 229 -38.96 -12.74 -7.62
N ALA A 230 -37.73 -12.66 -7.10
CA ALA A 230 -37.40 -13.22 -5.81
C ALA A 230 -38.15 -12.50 -4.67
N GLY A 231 -38.63 -13.24 -3.69
CA GLY A 231 -39.21 -12.64 -2.50
C GLY A 231 -38.23 -11.74 -1.74
N ALA A 232 -38.75 -10.78 -0.98
CA ALA A 232 -37.93 -9.73 -0.34
C ALA A 232 -36.78 -10.27 0.52
N ALA A 233 -36.98 -11.39 1.23
CA ALA A 233 -35.94 -12.05 2.01
C ALA A 233 -34.79 -12.60 1.13
N ALA A 234 -35.16 -13.32 0.03
CA ALA A 234 -34.18 -13.89 -0.88
C ALA A 234 -33.41 -12.80 -1.64
N ALA A 235 -34.09 -11.69 -2.02
CA ALA A 235 -33.46 -10.55 -2.62
C ALA A 235 -32.41 -9.91 -1.71
N ALA A 236 -32.70 -9.73 -0.43
CA ALA A 236 -31.78 -9.18 0.56
C ALA A 236 -30.54 -10.08 0.80
N LEU A 237 -30.61 -11.37 0.50
CA LEU A 237 -29.45 -12.28 0.59
C LEU A 237 -28.40 -12.06 -0.50
N GLY A 238 -28.69 -11.31 -1.58
CA GLY A 238 -27.74 -11.06 -2.67
C GLY A 238 -26.43 -10.45 -2.19
N TYR A 239 -26.53 -9.33 -1.50
CA TYR A 239 -25.36 -8.67 -0.92
C TYR A 239 -24.75 -9.46 0.24
N THR A 240 -25.58 -10.15 1.03
CA THR A 240 -25.12 -11.02 2.12
C THR A 240 -24.20 -12.12 1.61
N ALA A 241 -24.59 -12.82 0.53
CA ALA A 241 -23.79 -13.88 -0.09
C ALA A 241 -22.46 -13.36 -0.64
N PHE A 242 -22.51 -12.22 -1.33
CA PHE A 242 -21.32 -11.53 -1.83
C PHE A 242 -20.37 -11.16 -0.68
N SER A 243 -20.86 -10.48 0.35
CA SER A 243 -20.03 -9.98 1.47
C SER A 243 -19.43 -11.11 2.30
N LEU A 244 -20.19 -12.19 2.53
CA LEU A 244 -19.70 -13.37 3.27
C LEU A 244 -18.53 -14.03 2.53
N ALA A 245 -18.71 -14.27 1.23
CA ALA A 245 -17.67 -14.90 0.41
C ALA A 245 -16.44 -14.01 0.25
N MET A 246 -16.63 -12.69 0.13
CA MET A 246 -15.55 -11.70 0.12
C MET A 246 -14.78 -11.70 1.45
N ALA A 247 -15.46 -11.68 2.59
CA ALA A 247 -14.81 -11.74 3.90
C ALA A 247 -14.02 -13.04 4.07
N ALA A 248 -14.59 -14.16 3.68
CA ALA A 248 -13.92 -15.45 3.72
C ALA A 248 -12.65 -15.48 2.83
N SER A 249 -12.72 -14.95 1.61
CA SER A 249 -11.56 -14.90 0.71
C SER A 249 -10.44 -14.00 1.25
N ARG A 250 -10.75 -12.90 1.94
CA ARG A 250 -9.78 -12.01 2.60
C ARG A 250 -9.02 -12.72 3.71
N VAL A 251 -9.65 -13.61 4.46
CA VAL A 251 -8.98 -14.41 5.52
C VAL A 251 -7.89 -15.32 4.93
N PHE A 252 -8.12 -15.88 3.75
CA PHE A 252 -7.18 -16.76 3.08
C PHE A 252 -6.26 -16.03 2.09
N GLY A 253 -6.47 -14.74 1.88
CA GLY A 253 -5.84 -13.92 0.84
C GLY A 253 -4.31 -13.98 0.87
N ASP A 254 -3.68 -13.88 2.03
CA ASP A 254 -2.21 -13.92 2.14
C ASP A 254 -1.64 -15.30 1.78
N ARG A 255 -2.31 -16.38 2.20
CA ARG A 255 -1.90 -17.75 1.82
C ARG A 255 -2.07 -18.00 0.31
N LEU A 256 -3.17 -17.50 -0.28
CA LEU A 256 -3.36 -17.60 -1.73
C LEU A 256 -2.33 -16.77 -2.49
N ASN A 257 -2.03 -15.56 -2.01
CA ASN A 257 -1.05 -14.69 -2.64
C ASN A 257 0.36 -15.27 -2.63
N THR A 258 0.76 -15.94 -1.54
CA THR A 258 2.06 -16.63 -1.46
C THR A 258 2.15 -17.84 -2.39
N ARG A 259 1.05 -18.55 -2.62
CA ARG A 259 1.03 -19.76 -3.48
C ARG A 259 0.87 -19.46 -4.96
N LEU A 260 -0.02 -18.54 -5.31
CA LEU A 260 -0.41 -18.26 -6.71
C LEU A 260 0.30 -17.03 -7.28
N GLY A 261 0.78 -16.16 -6.42
CA GLY A 261 1.32 -14.84 -6.79
C GLY A 261 0.24 -13.80 -7.10
N PRO A 262 0.61 -12.51 -7.07
CA PRO A 262 -0.35 -11.41 -7.15
C PRO A 262 -1.07 -11.32 -8.50
N VAL A 263 -0.37 -11.60 -9.60
CA VAL A 263 -0.95 -11.54 -10.95
C VAL A 263 -2.00 -12.63 -11.17
N ALA A 264 -1.65 -13.88 -10.82
CA ALA A 264 -2.57 -15.02 -11.00
C ALA A 264 -3.80 -14.85 -10.11
N LEU A 265 -3.60 -14.31 -8.90
CA LEU A 265 -4.68 -14.06 -7.94
C LEU A 265 -5.65 -12.97 -8.44
N ALA A 266 -5.12 -11.83 -8.91
CA ALA A 266 -5.95 -10.75 -9.46
C ALA A 266 -6.64 -11.17 -10.76
N ARG A 267 -5.94 -11.86 -11.64
CA ARG A 267 -6.50 -12.37 -12.91
C ARG A 267 -7.58 -13.43 -12.67
N GLY A 268 -7.26 -14.42 -11.82
CA GLY A 268 -8.21 -15.49 -11.46
C GLY A 268 -9.44 -14.96 -10.75
N GLY A 269 -9.27 -13.98 -9.86
CA GLY A 269 -10.37 -13.29 -9.17
C GLY A 269 -11.28 -12.54 -10.14
N GLY A 270 -10.72 -11.79 -11.09
CA GLY A 270 -11.48 -11.11 -12.14
C GLY A 270 -12.24 -12.08 -13.07
N LEU A 271 -11.58 -13.16 -13.52
CA LEU A 271 -12.21 -14.19 -14.35
C LEU A 271 -13.31 -14.94 -13.60
N LEU A 272 -13.09 -15.30 -12.34
CA LEU A 272 -14.11 -15.93 -11.49
C LEU A 272 -15.33 -15.02 -11.35
N ALA A 273 -15.12 -13.73 -11.05
CA ALA A 273 -16.20 -12.76 -10.94
C ALA A 273 -16.99 -12.61 -12.24
N ALA A 274 -16.29 -12.49 -13.39
CA ALA A 274 -16.91 -12.38 -14.71
C ALA A 274 -17.74 -13.61 -15.06
N SER A 275 -17.17 -14.81 -14.92
CA SER A 275 -17.83 -16.07 -15.26
C SER A 275 -19.05 -16.32 -14.36
N ALA A 276 -18.88 -16.10 -13.04
CA ALA A 276 -19.94 -16.31 -12.07
C ALA A 276 -21.13 -15.35 -12.29
N LEU A 277 -20.86 -14.06 -12.53
CA LEU A 277 -21.89 -13.08 -12.83
C LEU A 277 -22.56 -13.39 -14.18
N THR A 278 -21.81 -13.79 -15.20
CA THR A 278 -22.38 -14.20 -16.50
C THR A 278 -23.36 -15.36 -16.31
N LEU A 279 -22.98 -16.41 -15.58
CA LEU A 279 -23.86 -17.53 -15.26
C LEU A 279 -25.10 -17.09 -14.49
N ALA A 280 -24.95 -16.22 -13.51
CA ALA A 280 -26.05 -15.64 -12.76
C ALA A 280 -27.05 -14.91 -13.66
N LEU A 281 -26.55 -14.07 -14.57
CA LEU A 281 -27.36 -13.31 -15.51
C LEU A 281 -28.07 -14.20 -16.56
N LEU A 282 -27.45 -15.29 -16.99
CA LEU A 282 -28.01 -16.18 -18.02
C LEU A 282 -29.01 -17.19 -17.46
N SER A 283 -28.84 -17.63 -16.21
CA SER A 283 -29.61 -18.75 -15.65
C SER A 283 -31.09 -18.48 -15.39
N GLY A 284 -31.46 -17.22 -15.10
CA GLY A 284 -32.81 -16.87 -14.67
C GLY A 284 -33.20 -17.47 -13.28
N SER A 285 -32.25 -18.07 -12.55
CA SER A 285 -32.48 -18.74 -11.26
C SER A 285 -31.94 -17.90 -10.10
N THR A 286 -32.79 -17.67 -9.10
CA THR A 286 -32.41 -16.97 -7.86
C THR A 286 -31.24 -17.68 -7.13
N VAL A 287 -31.25 -19.01 -7.10
CA VAL A 287 -30.18 -19.79 -6.44
C VAL A 287 -28.84 -19.63 -7.15
N VAL A 288 -28.85 -19.72 -8.50
CA VAL A 288 -27.63 -19.52 -9.30
C VAL A 288 -27.14 -18.08 -9.19
N ALA A 289 -28.05 -17.11 -9.12
CA ALA A 289 -27.68 -15.70 -8.94
C ALA A 289 -27.03 -15.45 -7.57
N LEU A 290 -27.56 -16.02 -6.50
CA LEU A 290 -26.95 -15.94 -5.16
C LEU A 290 -25.55 -16.59 -5.13
N ALA A 291 -25.40 -17.77 -5.73
CA ALA A 291 -24.11 -18.44 -5.88
C ALA A 291 -23.14 -17.61 -6.74
N GLY A 292 -23.65 -16.96 -7.79
CA GLY A 292 -22.89 -16.06 -8.66
C GLY A 292 -22.35 -14.83 -7.90
N PHE A 293 -23.18 -14.16 -7.11
CA PHE A 293 -22.74 -13.05 -6.26
C PHE A 293 -21.73 -13.51 -5.21
N ALA A 294 -21.93 -14.69 -4.59
CA ALA A 294 -20.95 -15.26 -3.66
C ALA A 294 -19.60 -15.51 -4.34
N ALA A 295 -19.59 -16.16 -5.52
CA ALA A 295 -18.36 -16.44 -6.26
C ALA A 295 -17.67 -15.15 -6.74
N MET A 296 -18.44 -14.12 -7.14
CA MET A 296 -17.93 -12.79 -7.45
C MET A 296 -17.25 -12.16 -6.22
N GLY A 297 -17.86 -12.23 -5.04
CA GLY A 297 -17.27 -11.75 -3.78
C GLY A 297 -15.98 -12.49 -3.43
N ALA A 298 -15.95 -13.82 -3.58
CA ALA A 298 -14.76 -14.63 -3.35
C ALA A 298 -13.61 -14.24 -4.29
N GLY A 299 -13.90 -13.97 -5.56
CA GLY A 299 -12.92 -13.56 -6.54
C GLY A 299 -12.35 -12.17 -6.28
N LEU A 300 -13.20 -11.19 -5.96
CA LEU A 300 -12.79 -9.79 -5.81
C LEU A 300 -12.16 -9.46 -4.45
N GLY A 301 -12.47 -10.21 -3.38
CA GLY A 301 -12.08 -9.86 -2.02
C GLY A 301 -10.58 -9.70 -1.78
N VAL A 302 -9.74 -10.39 -2.55
CA VAL A 302 -8.28 -10.34 -2.44
C VAL A 302 -7.62 -9.36 -3.41
N VAL A 303 -8.37 -8.84 -4.40
CA VAL A 303 -7.81 -8.04 -5.51
C VAL A 303 -7.32 -6.67 -5.00
N VAL A 304 -8.15 -5.91 -4.28
CA VAL A 304 -7.78 -4.57 -3.80
C VAL A 304 -6.52 -4.59 -2.92
N PRO A 305 -6.37 -5.49 -1.92
CA PRO A 305 -5.13 -5.63 -1.17
C PRO A 305 -3.89 -5.90 -2.03
N VAL A 306 -4.04 -6.71 -3.08
CA VAL A 306 -2.97 -7.01 -4.04
C VAL A 306 -2.57 -5.76 -4.83
N LEU A 307 -3.54 -5.00 -5.34
CA LEU A 307 -3.30 -3.77 -6.10
C LEU A 307 -2.65 -2.68 -5.24
N PHE A 308 -3.09 -2.52 -3.98
CA PHE A 308 -2.51 -1.55 -3.04
C PHE A 308 -1.07 -1.91 -2.67
N ARG A 309 -0.76 -3.19 -2.49
CA ARG A 309 0.60 -3.66 -2.25
C ARG A 309 1.51 -3.37 -3.45
N ALA A 310 1.01 -3.59 -4.68
CA ALA A 310 1.72 -3.25 -5.91
C ALA A 310 1.93 -1.73 -6.06
N ALA A 311 0.92 -0.93 -5.72
CA ALA A 311 0.99 0.53 -5.74
C ALA A 311 2.02 1.08 -4.73
N GLY A 312 2.02 0.54 -3.51
CA GLY A 312 2.98 0.91 -2.45
C GLY A 312 4.43 0.52 -2.76
N SER A 313 4.66 -0.42 -3.70
CA SER A 313 5.98 -0.82 -4.16
C SER A 313 6.38 -0.19 -5.50
N THR A 314 5.67 0.83 -5.99
CA THR A 314 5.97 1.51 -7.25
C THR A 314 7.24 2.37 -7.10
N PRO A 315 8.30 2.15 -7.92
CA PRO A 315 9.54 2.91 -7.84
C PRO A 315 9.34 4.42 -8.02
N GLY A 316 10.06 5.23 -7.23
CA GLY A 316 10.03 6.70 -7.33
C GLY A 316 8.78 7.35 -6.72
N VAL A 317 7.94 6.59 -6.03
CA VAL A 317 6.74 7.09 -5.32
C VAL A 317 6.75 6.54 -3.89
N SER A 318 6.42 7.38 -2.90
CA SER A 318 6.24 6.87 -1.54
C SER A 318 5.07 5.87 -1.49
N ALA A 319 5.17 4.85 -0.63
CA ALA A 319 4.13 3.83 -0.50
C ALA A 319 2.74 4.44 -0.25
N ALA A 320 2.66 5.45 0.63
CA ALA A 320 1.43 6.16 0.93
C ALA A 320 0.85 6.89 -0.29
N ALA A 321 1.70 7.59 -1.06
CA ALA A 321 1.27 8.32 -2.25
C ALA A 321 0.83 7.37 -3.38
N GLY A 322 1.50 6.23 -3.55
CA GLY A 322 1.10 5.20 -4.51
C GLY A 322 -0.27 4.60 -4.19
N VAL A 323 -0.48 4.20 -2.94
CA VAL A 323 -1.78 3.69 -2.46
C VAL A 323 -2.87 4.75 -2.59
N ALA A 324 -2.59 6.00 -2.20
CA ALA A 324 -3.56 7.10 -2.32
C ALA A 324 -3.99 7.34 -3.78
N ALA A 325 -3.05 7.35 -4.73
CA ALA A 325 -3.34 7.52 -6.15
C ALA A 325 -4.24 6.40 -6.70
N VAL A 326 -3.92 5.15 -6.40
CA VAL A 326 -4.71 3.99 -6.84
C VAL A 326 -6.08 3.96 -6.16
N SER A 327 -6.16 4.29 -4.87
CA SER A 327 -7.43 4.42 -4.14
C SER A 327 -8.32 5.49 -4.76
N THR A 328 -7.78 6.68 -5.06
CA THR A 328 -8.56 7.78 -5.64
C THR A 328 -9.20 7.36 -6.97
N ILE A 329 -8.43 6.74 -7.87
CA ILE A 329 -8.96 6.24 -9.15
C ILE A 329 -9.97 5.12 -8.89
N GLY A 330 -9.69 4.22 -7.95
CA GLY A 330 -10.59 3.14 -7.57
C GLY A 330 -11.95 3.64 -7.10
N TRP A 331 -11.98 4.66 -6.25
CA TRP A 331 -13.22 5.27 -5.75
C TRP A 331 -14.11 5.87 -6.84
N LEU A 332 -13.52 6.29 -7.98
CA LEU A 332 -14.31 6.69 -9.15
C LEU A 332 -15.17 5.53 -9.69
N GLY A 333 -14.80 4.26 -9.42
CA GLY A 333 -15.60 3.09 -9.76
C GLY A 333 -16.91 3.03 -8.98
N PHE A 334 -16.88 3.29 -7.67
CA PHE A 334 -18.10 3.44 -6.87
C PHE A 334 -18.96 4.61 -7.32
N LEU A 335 -18.33 5.70 -7.77
CA LEU A 335 -19.05 6.89 -8.25
C LEU A 335 -19.73 6.64 -9.61
N ALA A 336 -19.01 6.03 -10.56
CA ALA A 336 -19.48 5.83 -11.93
C ALA A 336 -20.43 4.62 -12.09
N GLY A 337 -20.28 3.59 -11.24
CA GLY A 337 -21.03 2.33 -11.32
C GLY A 337 -22.54 2.50 -11.28
N PRO A 338 -23.11 3.10 -10.21
CA PRO A 338 -24.55 3.20 -10.06
C PRO A 338 -25.26 3.93 -11.20
N PRO A 339 -24.82 5.14 -11.66
CA PRO A 339 -25.49 5.78 -12.77
C PRO A 339 -25.28 5.05 -14.11
N ALA A 340 -24.10 4.48 -14.35
CA ALA A 340 -23.85 3.74 -15.58
C ALA A 340 -24.78 2.53 -15.71
N ILE A 341 -24.95 1.77 -14.62
CA ILE A 341 -25.84 0.59 -14.60
C ILE A 341 -27.31 1.03 -14.63
N GLY A 342 -27.68 2.02 -13.79
CA GLY A 342 -29.08 2.45 -13.66
C GLY A 342 -29.63 3.08 -14.94
N VAL A 343 -28.90 4.02 -15.56
CA VAL A 343 -29.35 4.71 -16.80
C VAL A 343 -29.45 3.71 -17.95
N THR A 344 -28.48 2.80 -18.09
CA THR A 344 -28.57 1.76 -19.11
C THR A 344 -29.70 0.75 -18.81
N ALA A 345 -30.04 0.53 -17.53
CA ALA A 345 -31.13 -0.36 -17.14
C ALA A 345 -32.50 0.15 -17.59
N ASP A 346 -32.72 1.45 -17.61
CA ASP A 346 -33.95 2.03 -18.14
C ASP A 346 -34.13 1.79 -19.65
N ALA A 347 -33.02 1.65 -20.39
CA ALA A 347 -33.07 1.43 -21.84
C ALA A 347 -33.11 -0.06 -22.24
N ILE A 348 -32.32 -0.92 -21.57
CA ILE A 348 -32.11 -2.32 -21.98
C ILE A 348 -32.43 -3.35 -20.89
N GLY A 349 -32.94 -2.89 -19.75
CA GLY A 349 -33.23 -3.71 -18.57
C GLY A 349 -32.02 -3.99 -17.69
N LEU A 350 -32.24 -4.16 -16.39
CA LEU A 350 -31.19 -4.31 -15.37
C LEU A 350 -30.31 -5.53 -15.61
N ARG A 351 -30.91 -6.65 -16.04
CA ARG A 351 -30.17 -7.87 -16.39
C ARG A 351 -29.08 -7.64 -17.43
N SER A 352 -29.41 -6.92 -18.53
CA SER A 352 -28.46 -6.61 -19.59
C SER A 352 -27.43 -5.58 -19.15
N SER A 353 -27.84 -4.60 -18.36
CA SER A 353 -26.95 -3.53 -17.87
C SER A 353 -25.86 -4.03 -16.91
N LEU A 354 -26.14 -5.07 -16.13
CA LEU A 354 -25.14 -5.72 -15.29
C LEU A 354 -24.01 -6.40 -16.10
N ALA A 355 -24.15 -6.55 -17.42
CA ALA A 355 -23.04 -6.96 -18.30
C ALA A 355 -21.88 -5.94 -18.27
N ILE A 356 -22.12 -4.67 -17.91
CA ILE A 356 -21.06 -3.66 -17.69
C ILE A 356 -20.08 -4.17 -16.62
N VAL A 357 -20.58 -4.81 -15.57
CA VAL A 357 -19.76 -5.38 -14.49
C VAL A 357 -18.97 -6.57 -14.99
N VAL A 358 -19.55 -7.42 -15.84
CA VAL A 358 -18.84 -8.54 -16.49
C VAL A 358 -17.68 -8.02 -17.34
N VAL A 359 -17.93 -7.02 -18.19
CA VAL A 359 -16.88 -6.37 -19.01
C VAL A 359 -15.81 -5.74 -18.10
N GLY A 360 -16.20 -5.06 -17.03
CA GLY A 360 -15.27 -4.46 -16.08
C GLY A 360 -14.38 -5.50 -15.37
N THR A 361 -14.93 -6.63 -14.95
CA THR A 361 -14.16 -7.71 -14.30
C THR A 361 -13.28 -8.49 -15.29
N LEU A 362 -13.65 -8.57 -16.57
CA LEU A 362 -12.76 -9.03 -17.63
C LEU A 362 -11.62 -8.03 -17.89
N ALA A 363 -11.92 -6.73 -17.94
CA ALA A 363 -10.89 -5.70 -18.06
C ALA A 363 -9.91 -5.74 -16.87
N LEU A 364 -10.41 -5.93 -15.65
CA LEU A 364 -9.57 -6.20 -14.47
C LEU A 364 -8.63 -7.38 -14.70
N ALA A 365 -9.13 -8.52 -15.21
CA ALA A 365 -8.32 -9.71 -15.46
C ALA A 365 -7.21 -9.45 -16.51
N LEU A 366 -7.49 -8.64 -17.53
CA LEU A 366 -6.50 -8.20 -18.52
C LEU A 366 -5.45 -7.28 -17.90
N LEU A 367 -5.87 -6.32 -17.08
CA LEU A 367 -4.99 -5.36 -16.40
C LEU A 367 -4.20 -5.98 -15.25
N ALA A 368 -4.56 -7.19 -14.81
CA ALA A 368 -3.92 -7.87 -13.68
C ALA A 368 -2.40 -8.05 -13.82
N GLY A 369 -1.87 -8.03 -15.05
CA GLY A 369 -0.43 -8.03 -15.30
C GLY A 369 0.32 -6.86 -14.63
N SER A 370 -0.35 -5.73 -14.41
CA SER A 370 0.20 -4.58 -13.68
C SER A 370 0.37 -4.82 -12.16
N ALA A 371 -0.39 -5.78 -11.61
CA ALA A 371 -0.24 -6.22 -10.21
C ALA A 371 1.03 -7.08 -10.01
N SER A 372 1.71 -7.46 -11.10
CA SER A 372 3.06 -7.97 -10.96
C SER A 372 3.85 -6.94 -10.15
N PRO A 373 4.41 -7.30 -8.99
CA PRO A 373 5.55 -6.53 -8.54
C PRO A 373 6.40 -6.49 -9.80
N ARG A 374 6.66 -5.26 -10.34
CA ARG A 374 7.60 -5.15 -11.47
C ARG A 374 8.72 -6.06 -11.06
N ARG A 375 8.93 -7.16 -11.79
CA ARG A 375 9.93 -8.15 -11.44
C ARG A 375 11.10 -7.31 -10.95
N ARG A 376 11.46 -7.40 -9.65
CA ARG A 376 12.84 -7.18 -9.30
C ARG A 376 13.51 -7.91 -10.43
N ARG A 377 14.11 -7.19 -11.39
CA ARG A 377 14.89 -7.83 -12.45
C ARG A 377 15.60 -8.91 -11.68
N ASP A 378 15.42 -10.15 -12.11
CA ASP A 378 16.06 -11.24 -11.39
C ASP A 378 17.55 -10.96 -11.55
N PHE A 379 18.11 -10.25 -10.56
CA PHE A 379 19.50 -9.80 -10.59
C PHE A 379 20.44 -10.99 -10.61
N ARG A 380 19.89 -12.18 -10.30
CA ARG A 380 20.56 -13.46 -10.52
C ARG A 380 20.96 -13.63 -12.01
N GLY A 381 20.09 -13.22 -12.95
CA GLY A 381 20.41 -13.21 -14.38
C GLY A 381 21.34 -12.07 -14.79
N LEU A 382 21.22 -10.86 -14.20
CA LEU A 382 22.10 -9.72 -14.51
C LEU A 382 23.54 -9.92 -14.00
N MET A 383 23.73 -10.72 -12.94
CA MET A 383 25.06 -11.06 -12.44
C MET A 383 25.78 -12.08 -13.33
N PHE A 384 25.07 -12.77 -14.23
CA PHE A 384 25.58 -13.79 -15.13
C PHE A 384 25.54 -13.40 -16.63
N GLU A 385 24.92 -12.25 -16.99
CA GLU A 385 25.07 -11.67 -18.33
C GLU A 385 26.36 -10.85 -18.46
N PRO A 386 26.84 -10.51 -19.67
CA PRO A 386 28.18 -9.95 -19.93
C PRO A 386 28.40 -8.53 -19.36
N GLY A 387 28.07 -8.29 -18.12
CA GLY A 387 28.30 -7.06 -17.36
C GLY A 387 29.34 -7.25 -16.25
N ALA A 388 29.65 -6.18 -15.52
CA ALA A 388 30.49 -6.21 -14.35
C ALA A 388 29.72 -5.84 -13.08
N VAL A 389 30.22 -6.29 -11.92
CA VAL A 389 29.74 -5.91 -10.60
C VAL A 389 30.76 -4.97 -9.97
N LEU A 390 30.33 -3.76 -9.65
CA LEU A 390 31.13 -2.76 -8.98
C LEU A 390 30.55 -2.56 -7.58
N SER A 391 31.28 -2.96 -6.55
CA SER A 391 30.78 -2.94 -5.18
C SER A 391 31.43 -1.82 -4.38
N ASP A 392 30.64 -1.08 -3.61
CA ASP A 392 31.22 -0.39 -2.46
C ASP A 392 31.78 -1.41 -1.46
N MET A 393 32.62 -0.95 -0.54
CA MET A 393 33.30 -1.80 0.44
C MET A 393 32.62 -1.73 1.81
N ASP A 394 32.60 -0.54 2.40
CA ASP A 394 32.12 -0.33 3.76
C ASP A 394 30.60 -0.34 3.81
N GLY A 395 30.02 -1.18 4.65
CA GLY A 395 28.56 -1.35 4.68
C GLY A 395 27.97 -2.23 3.57
N VAL A 396 28.76 -2.61 2.55
CA VAL A 396 28.34 -3.57 1.50
C VAL A 396 29.07 -4.89 1.64
N LEU A 397 30.39 -4.89 1.60
CA LEU A 397 31.24 -6.10 1.72
C LEU A 397 31.73 -6.31 3.16
N VAL A 398 32.07 -5.21 3.84
CA VAL A 398 32.68 -5.21 5.18
C VAL A 398 31.76 -4.50 6.17
N ASP A 399 31.50 -5.14 7.28
CA ASP A 399 30.86 -4.55 8.46
C ASP A 399 31.94 -3.75 9.22
N SER A 400 32.07 -2.48 8.87
CA SER A 400 33.11 -1.56 9.38
C SER A 400 32.52 -0.44 10.26
N TRP A 401 31.19 -0.36 10.37
CA TRP A 401 30.54 0.79 11.00
C TRP A 401 31.02 1.04 12.44
N ALA A 402 31.13 0.00 13.24
CA ALA A 402 31.57 0.15 14.63
C ALA A 402 32.99 0.75 14.77
N ALA A 403 33.92 0.37 13.86
CA ALA A 403 35.28 0.92 13.84
C ALA A 403 35.26 2.39 13.35
N ILE A 404 34.50 2.68 12.32
CA ILE A 404 34.31 4.05 11.82
C ILE A 404 33.75 4.97 12.91
N GLU A 405 32.69 4.52 13.58
CA GLU A 405 32.03 5.28 14.67
C GLU A 405 33.01 5.58 15.80
N ARG A 406 33.79 4.59 16.25
CA ARG A 406 34.81 4.80 17.32
C ARG A 406 35.80 5.90 16.94
N THR A 407 36.38 5.85 15.76
CA THR A 407 37.37 6.82 15.30
C THR A 407 36.78 8.23 15.18
N TRP A 408 35.58 8.35 14.58
CA TRP A 408 34.93 9.67 14.46
C TRP A 408 34.47 10.25 15.80
N ARG A 409 34.07 9.44 16.78
CA ARG A 409 33.80 9.90 18.15
C ARG A 409 35.07 10.42 18.82
N GLN A 410 36.19 9.71 18.67
CA GLN A 410 37.49 10.14 19.21
C GLN A 410 37.97 11.45 18.53
N PHE A 411 37.79 11.59 17.23
CA PHE A 411 38.05 12.85 16.52
C PHE A 411 37.19 14.00 17.07
N ALA A 412 35.89 13.78 17.21
CA ALA A 412 34.97 14.77 17.75
C ALA A 412 35.36 15.21 19.18
N GLU A 413 35.69 14.26 20.05
CA GLU A 413 36.15 14.53 21.41
C GLU A 413 37.46 15.34 21.43
N ARG A 414 38.45 14.98 20.60
CA ARG A 414 39.75 15.70 20.54
C ARG A 414 39.59 17.17 20.14
N HIS A 415 38.61 17.45 19.26
CA HIS A 415 38.41 18.80 18.72
C HIS A 415 37.21 19.55 19.32
N GLY A 416 36.55 18.98 20.34
CA GLY A 416 35.40 19.60 21.01
C GLY A 416 34.17 19.76 20.10
N LEU A 417 34.00 18.85 19.15
CA LEU A 417 32.87 18.83 18.22
C LEU A 417 31.74 17.93 18.74
N ASP A 418 30.52 18.14 18.26
CA ASP A 418 29.40 17.24 18.53
C ASP A 418 29.59 15.93 17.75
N PRO A 419 29.72 14.77 18.43
CA PRO A 419 29.90 13.48 17.76
C PRO A 419 28.78 13.11 16.80
N GLU A 420 27.53 13.47 17.09
CA GLU A 420 26.39 13.13 16.23
C GLU A 420 26.39 13.94 14.92
N VAL A 421 26.87 15.20 14.96
CA VAL A 421 27.07 16.03 13.76
C VAL A 421 28.17 15.46 12.89
N VAL A 422 29.30 15.05 13.49
CA VAL A 422 30.43 14.46 12.78
C VAL A 422 30.03 13.12 12.14
N LEU A 423 29.40 12.24 12.89
CA LEU A 423 28.91 10.95 12.40
C LEU A 423 27.87 11.11 11.28
N GLY A 424 26.94 12.05 11.42
CA GLY A 424 25.96 12.34 10.37
C GLY A 424 26.59 12.81 9.05
N ALA A 425 27.75 13.48 9.11
CA ALA A 425 28.48 13.95 7.95
C ALA A 425 29.38 12.87 7.30
N SER A 426 29.74 11.80 8.03
CA SER A 426 30.79 10.84 7.63
C SER A 426 30.31 9.73 6.69
N HIS A 427 28.99 9.48 6.58
CA HIS A 427 28.47 8.35 5.81
C HIS A 427 28.76 8.46 4.31
N GLY A 428 29.54 7.52 3.77
CA GLY A 428 29.81 7.37 2.34
C GLY A 428 30.61 8.50 1.68
N ARG A 429 31.22 9.39 2.50
CA ARG A 429 32.02 10.53 2.02
C ARG A 429 33.51 10.33 2.33
N PRO A 430 34.41 10.89 1.50
CA PRO A 430 35.83 10.91 1.80
C PRO A 430 36.15 11.62 3.12
N THR A 431 37.10 11.09 3.92
CA THR A 431 37.48 11.61 5.23
C THR A 431 37.83 13.11 5.19
N ILE A 432 38.58 13.54 4.17
CA ILE A 432 38.97 14.92 3.99
C ILE A 432 37.80 15.88 3.78
N ASP A 433 36.76 15.46 3.04
CA ASP A 433 35.58 16.28 2.79
C ASP A 433 34.70 16.41 4.03
N VAL A 434 34.66 15.36 4.87
CA VAL A 434 34.00 15.41 6.17
C VAL A 434 34.70 16.44 7.06
N ILE A 435 36.02 16.36 7.20
CA ILE A 435 36.78 17.28 8.05
C ILE A 435 36.58 18.73 7.58
N ARG A 436 36.72 19.00 6.28
CA ARG A 436 36.48 20.35 5.71
C ARG A 436 35.08 20.88 6.03
N SER A 437 34.08 20.00 6.13
CA SER A 437 32.70 20.42 6.39
C SER A 437 32.42 20.66 7.87
N VAL A 438 32.98 19.83 8.80
CA VAL A 438 32.66 19.89 10.24
C VAL A 438 33.70 20.70 11.03
N ALA A 439 34.92 20.82 10.53
CA ALA A 439 36.05 21.51 11.19
C ALA A 439 36.92 22.28 10.19
N PRO A 440 36.37 23.29 9.49
CA PRO A 440 37.08 24.00 8.42
C PRO A 440 38.34 24.79 8.87
N HIS A 441 38.54 24.89 10.18
CA HIS A 441 39.69 25.56 10.79
C HIS A 441 40.90 24.64 11.01
N LEU A 442 40.73 23.32 10.82
CA LEU A 442 41.80 22.33 10.95
C LEU A 442 42.50 22.11 9.62
N ASP A 443 43.74 21.61 9.70
CA ASP A 443 44.42 21.07 8.53
C ASP A 443 43.81 19.73 8.11
N ALA A 444 42.94 19.79 7.10
CA ALA A 444 42.14 18.63 6.70
C ALA A 444 43.01 17.48 6.17
N ASP A 445 44.15 17.75 5.53
CA ASP A 445 45.05 16.72 5.02
C ASP A 445 45.78 16.01 6.16
N ALA A 446 46.27 16.76 7.16
CA ALA A 446 46.95 16.21 8.33
C ALA A 446 46.02 15.37 9.18
N GLU A 447 44.79 15.86 9.43
CA GLU A 447 43.79 15.14 10.21
C GLU A 447 43.23 13.90 9.51
N ALA A 448 43.03 13.97 8.17
CA ALA A 448 42.60 12.81 7.39
C ALA A 448 43.67 11.70 7.47
N ALA A 449 44.96 12.06 7.34
CA ALA A 449 46.05 11.11 7.48
C ALA A 449 46.15 10.52 8.90
N ALA A 450 45.76 11.27 9.94
CA ALA A 450 45.72 10.76 11.31
C ALA A 450 44.55 9.76 11.50
N ILE A 451 43.35 10.11 11.03
CA ILE A 451 42.15 9.26 11.06
C ILE A 451 42.43 7.97 10.27
N ASP A 452 42.99 8.03 9.09
CA ASP A 452 43.32 6.83 8.30
C ASP A 452 44.29 5.90 9.06
N ARG A 453 45.30 6.44 9.71
CA ARG A 453 46.23 5.64 10.53
C ARG A 453 45.52 4.97 11.72
N GLU A 454 44.63 5.67 12.40
CA GLU A 454 43.85 5.14 13.50
C GLU A 454 42.93 4.02 13.02
N GLN A 455 42.22 4.22 11.90
CA GLN A 455 41.33 3.22 11.31
C GLN A 455 42.06 1.99 10.75
N ILE A 456 43.29 2.15 10.22
CA ILE A 456 44.12 1.02 9.79
C ILE A 456 44.56 0.16 10.98
N ALA A 457 44.79 0.79 12.13
CA ALA A 457 45.17 0.10 13.36
C ALA A 457 43.98 -0.56 14.08
N ASP A 458 42.78 -0.01 13.94
CA ASP A 458 41.55 -0.52 14.56
C ASP A 458 40.84 -1.52 13.64
N VAL A 459 41.25 -2.79 13.76
CA VAL A 459 40.63 -3.89 13.01
C VAL A 459 39.58 -4.65 13.84
N ASP A 460 39.28 -4.18 15.05
CA ASP A 460 38.40 -4.88 15.98
C ASP A 460 36.95 -4.86 15.51
N GLY A 461 36.35 -6.06 15.41
CA GLY A 461 34.96 -6.22 14.95
C GLY A 461 34.76 -6.18 13.44
N LEU A 462 35.81 -5.95 12.65
CA LEU A 462 35.71 -6.01 11.17
C LEU A 462 35.41 -7.45 10.72
N ARG A 463 34.37 -7.60 9.93
CA ARG A 463 33.96 -8.91 9.37
C ARG A 463 33.29 -8.75 8.01
N ALA A 464 33.28 -9.80 7.22
CA ALA A 464 32.51 -9.84 5.98
C ALA A 464 31.00 -9.80 6.28
N LEU A 465 30.28 -8.98 5.56
CA LEU A 465 28.82 -8.94 5.61
C LEU A 465 28.21 -10.21 5.01
N PRO A 466 26.96 -10.57 5.40
CA PRO A 466 26.31 -11.79 4.94
C PRO A 466 26.20 -11.86 3.41
N GLY A 467 26.79 -12.89 2.79
CA GLY A 467 26.82 -13.09 1.35
C GLY A 467 28.00 -12.44 0.62
N ALA A 468 28.82 -11.63 1.31
CA ALA A 468 29.94 -10.91 0.66
C ALA A 468 31.00 -11.84 0.09
N ARG A 469 31.42 -12.85 0.85
CA ARG A 469 32.45 -13.82 0.41
C ARG A 469 31.96 -14.64 -0.78
N GLU A 470 30.74 -15.16 -0.68
CA GLU A 470 30.11 -15.97 -1.72
C GLU A 470 29.89 -15.14 -2.99
N LEU A 471 29.51 -13.86 -2.86
CA LEU A 471 29.34 -12.96 -3.98
C LEU A 471 30.65 -12.76 -4.73
N VAL A 472 31.71 -12.35 -4.01
CA VAL A 472 33.04 -12.10 -4.62
C VAL A 472 33.56 -13.36 -5.32
N GLN A 473 33.32 -14.54 -4.77
CA GLN A 473 33.71 -15.83 -5.38
C GLN A 473 32.85 -16.25 -6.58
N SER A 474 31.60 -15.77 -6.65
CA SER A 474 30.67 -16.15 -7.72
C SER A 474 30.80 -15.30 -8.99
N VAL A 475 31.40 -14.10 -8.89
CA VAL A 475 31.61 -13.23 -10.04
C VAL A 475 32.87 -13.64 -10.79
N PRO A 476 32.81 -13.80 -12.13
CA PRO A 476 33.98 -14.18 -12.91
C PRO A 476 35.16 -13.22 -12.75
N ALA A 477 36.37 -13.74 -12.80
CA ALA A 477 37.58 -12.93 -12.76
C ALA A 477 37.55 -11.85 -13.88
N GLY A 478 37.97 -10.62 -13.55
CA GLY A 478 37.92 -9.46 -14.48
C GLY A 478 36.53 -8.84 -14.66
N ARG A 479 35.51 -9.28 -13.90
CA ARG A 479 34.16 -8.69 -13.90
C ARG A 479 33.74 -8.13 -12.54
N PHE A 480 34.67 -8.05 -11.59
CA PHE A 480 34.43 -7.53 -10.26
C PHE A 480 35.39 -6.40 -9.93
N ALA A 481 34.87 -5.27 -9.45
CA ALA A 481 35.65 -4.15 -8.94
C ALA A 481 35.13 -3.71 -7.58
N ILE A 482 36.02 -3.20 -6.74
CA ILE A 482 35.69 -2.49 -5.50
C ILE A 482 35.92 -1.00 -5.71
N VAL A 483 34.94 -0.18 -5.34
CA VAL A 483 34.99 1.30 -5.46
C VAL A 483 34.63 1.89 -4.10
N THR A 484 35.63 2.41 -3.38
CA THR A 484 35.47 2.88 -2.01
C THR A 484 35.93 4.33 -1.81
N SER A 485 35.35 5.00 -0.81
CA SER A 485 35.79 6.32 -0.34
C SER A 485 36.97 6.26 0.64
N ALA A 486 37.46 5.06 0.97
CA ALA A 486 38.64 4.85 1.80
C ALA A 486 39.91 5.03 0.98
N SER A 487 41.03 5.37 1.65
CA SER A 487 42.38 5.32 1.05
C SER A 487 42.78 3.85 0.75
N ARG A 488 43.71 3.65 -0.17
CA ARG A 488 44.14 2.30 -0.56
C ARG A 488 44.66 1.49 0.63
N PRO A 489 45.54 2.01 1.52
CA PRO A 489 46.04 1.25 2.67
C PRO A 489 44.90 0.85 3.63
N LEU A 490 43.90 1.72 3.83
CA LEU A 490 42.76 1.46 4.68
C LEU A 490 41.85 0.39 4.07
N ALA A 491 41.54 0.48 2.78
CA ALA A 491 40.72 -0.49 2.07
C ALA A 491 41.33 -1.90 2.12
N GLU A 492 42.64 -2.01 1.85
CA GLU A 492 43.32 -3.29 1.93
C GLU A 492 43.38 -3.86 3.35
N SER A 493 43.58 -3.01 4.37
CA SER A 493 43.51 -3.44 5.78
C SER A 493 42.14 -4.02 6.15
N ARG A 494 41.06 -3.34 5.81
CA ARG A 494 39.69 -3.77 6.08
C ARG A 494 39.31 -5.07 5.35
N LEU A 495 39.66 -5.19 4.07
CA LEU A 495 39.39 -6.41 3.28
C LEU A 495 40.14 -7.60 3.87
N ARG A 496 41.41 -7.44 4.22
CA ARG A 496 42.21 -8.51 4.85
C ARG A 496 41.65 -8.90 6.23
N ALA A 497 41.28 -7.92 7.08
CA ALA A 497 40.71 -8.18 8.40
C ALA A 497 39.36 -8.93 8.29
N ALA A 498 38.53 -8.59 7.31
CA ALA A 498 37.28 -9.27 7.01
C ALA A 498 37.46 -10.64 6.32
N GLY A 499 38.70 -11.04 5.97
CA GLY A 499 39.00 -12.28 5.26
C GLY A 499 38.43 -12.31 3.84
N LEU A 500 38.38 -11.14 3.18
CA LEU A 500 37.98 -10.98 1.78
C LEU A 500 39.21 -10.78 0.90
N PRO A 501 39.20 -11.27 -0.35
CA PRO A 501 40.29 -10.98 -1.28
C PRO A 501 40.29 -9.52 -1.69
N VAL A 502 41.47 -8.95 -1.92
CA VAL A 502 41.62 -7.66 -2.58
C VAL A 502 41.34 -7.86 -4.06
N SER A 503 40.40 -7.10 -4.64
CA SER A 503 40.07 -7.19 -6.06
C SER A 503 41.21 -6.71 -6.94
N ASP A 504 41.42 -7.30 -8.11
CA ASP A 504 42.35 -6.83 -9.13
C ASP A 504 42.06 -5.37 -9.55
N VAL A 505 40.80 -4.98 -9.53
CA VAL A 505 40.35 -3.60 -9.74
C VAL A 505 39.79 -3.08 -8.41
N LEU A 506 40.60 -2.28 -7.72
CA LEU A 506 40.28 -1.56 -6.51
C LEU A 506 40.47 -0.07 -6.77
N VAL A 507 39.37 0.68 -6.86
CA VAL A 507 39.37 2.14 -7.00
C VAL A 507 39.13 2.79 -5.64
N THR A 508 40.06 3.61 -5.19
CA THR A 508 40.07 4.24 -3.86
C THR A 508 39.98 5.77 -3.97
N ALA A 509 39.74 6.44 -2.85
CA ALA A 509 39.69 7.91 -2.81
C ALA A 509 40.94 8.59 -3.40
N ASP A 510 42.12 7.97 -3.26
CA ASP A 510 43.38 8.50 -3.73
C ASP A 510 43.52 8.50 -5.27
N GLU A 511 42.61 7.83 -5.96
CA GLU A 511 42.70 7.61 -7.42
C GLU A 511 41.67 8.41 -8.21
N VAL A 512 40.86 9.22 -7.55
CA VAL A 512 39.83 10.07 -8.16
C VAL A 512 39.94 11.51 -7.68
N GLU A 513 39.70 12.47 -8.56
CA GLU A 513 39.72 13.89 -8.19
C GLU A 513 38.53 14.28 -7.31
N SER A 514 37.38 13.63 -7.52
CA SER A 514 36.14 13.88 -6.79
C SER A 514 35.56 12.55 -6.27
N GLY A 515 35.28 12.52 -4.96
CA GLY A 515 34.63 11.37 -4.34
C GLY A 515 33.10 11.34 -4.55
N LYS A 516 32.44 10.24 -4.12
CA LYS A 516 30.98 10.10 -4.14
C LYS A 516 30.31 11.36 -3.53
N PRO A 517 29.30 11.96 -4.16
CA PRO A 517 28.41 11.43 -5.20
C PRO A 517 28.87 11.62 -6.67
N ASP A 518 30.11 12.06 -6.92
CA ASP A 518 30.63 12.13 -8.28
C ASP A 518 30.78 10.72 -8.88
N PRO A 519 30.40 10.49 -10.16
CA PRO A 519 30.47 9.20 -10.83
C PRO A 519 31.87 8.71 -11.16
N ALA A 520 32.91 9.55 -11.01
CA ALA A 520 34.28 9.30 -11.48
C ALA A 520 34.83 7.94 -11.01
N GLY A 521 34.63 7.56 -9.76
CA GLY A 521 35.10 6.27 -9.22
C GLY A 521 34.50 5.06 -9.93
N TYR A 522 33.20 5.06 -10.17
CA TYR A 522 32.52 3.98 -10.86
C TYR A 522 32.85 3.94 -12.36
N LEU A 523 32.94 5.10 -13.01
CA LEU A 523 33.34 5.18 -14.41
C LEU A 523 34.80 4.72 -14.62
N ARG A 524 35.71 5.07 -13.69
CA ARG A 524 37.09 4.59 -13.69
C ARG A 524 37.16 3.06 -13.53
N ALA A 525 36.39 2.49 -12.60
CA ALA A 525 36.33 1.04 -12.41
C ALA A 525 35.80 0.31 -13.65
N ALA A 526 34.76 0.82 -14.29
CA ALA A 526 34.22 0.27 -15.54
C ALA A 526 35.26 0.34 -16.68
N CYS A 527 36.00 1.45 -16.79
CA CYS A 527 37.09 1.62 -17.75
C CYS A 527 38.20 0.58 -17.51
N LEU A 528 38.64 0.39 -16.26
CA LEU A 528 39.68 -0.59 -15.90
C LEU A 528 39.26 -2.04 -16.19
N LEU A 529 37.96 -2.35 -16.04
CA LEU A 529 37.39 -3.66 -16.40
C LEU A 529 37.12 -3.81 -17.91
N GLY A 530 37.21 -2.72 -18.69
CA GLY A 530 36.88 -2.73 -20.13
C GLY A 530 35.42 -3.02 -20.41
N VAL A 531 34.48 -2.53 -19.55
CA VAL A 531 33.04 -2.77 -19.68
C VAL A 531 32.28 -1.46 -19.89
N ASP A 532 31.10 -1.58 -20.57
CA ASP A 532 30.19 -0.45 -20.72
C ASP A 532 29.49 -0.19 -19.37
N PRO A 533 29.49 1.05 -18.85
CA PRO A 533 28.75 1.44 -17.65
C PRO A 533 27.28 1.04 -17.69
N ALA A 534 26.60 1.17 -18.83
CA ALA A 534 25.18 0.83 -18.97
C ALA A 534 24.86 -0.67 -18.73
N HIS A 535 25.85 -1.55 -18.88
CA HIS A 535 25.77 -2.98 -18.62
C HIS A 535 26.36 -3.40 -17.27
N SER A 536 26.71 -2.43 -16.42
CA SER A 536 27.33 -2.68 -15.11
C SER A 536 26.35 -2.51 -13.97
N VAL A 537 26.56 -3.26 -12.89
CA VAL A 537 25.77 -3.22 -11.66
C VAL A 537 26.61 -2.65 -10.53
N VAL A 538 26.07 -1.66 -9.83
CA VAL A 538 26.66 -1.07 -8.61
C VAL A 538 25.93 -1.63 -7.39
N LEU A 539 26.69 -2.03 -6.37
CA LEU A 539 26.19 -2.42 -5.05
C LEU A 539 26.59 -1.33 -4.04
N GLU A 540 25.58 -0.76 -3.35
CA GLU A 540 25.76 0.41 -2.49
C GLU A 540 24.81 0.41 -1.30
N ASP A 541 25.28 0.94 -0.16
CA ASP A 541 24.50 1.07 1.07
C ASP A 541 24.27 2.53 1.48
N ALA A 542 24.93 3.50 0.82
CA ALA A 542 24.89 4.92 1.17
C ALA A 542 24.27 5.78 0.06
N PRO A 543 23.49 6.85 0.40
CA PRO A 543 22.86 7.74 -0.58
C PRO A 543 23.84 8.38 -1.58
N ALA A 544 25.02 8.79 -1.11
CA ALA A 544 26.03 9.41 -1.97
C ALA A 544 26.57 8.44 -3.04
N GLY A 545 26.77 7.17 -2.68
CA GLY A 545 27.22 6.17 -3.62
C GLY A 545 26.12 5.71 -4.58
N VAL A 546 24.86 5.65 -4.13
CA VAL A 546 23.71 5.44 -5.01
C VAL A 546 23.64 6.56 -6.06
N ASP A 547 23.80 7.82 -5.65
CA ASP A 547 23.80 8.96 -6.56
C ASP A 547 24.95 8.87 -7.58
N ALA A 548 26.14 8.48 -7.14
CA ALA A 548 27.31 8.28 -8.02
C ALA A 548 27.06 7.17 -9.05
N GLY A 549 26.53 6.02 -8.64
CA GLY A 549 26.22 4.92 -9.55
C GLY A 549 25.13 5.27 -10.57
N VAL A 550 24.09 5.98 -10.15
CA VAL A 550 23.02 6.48 -11.04
C VAL A 550 23.59 7.51 -12.02
N ALA A 551 24.43 8.45 -11.55
CA ALA A 551 25.07 9.45 -12.40
C ALA A 551 26.05 8.81 -13.43
N ALA A 552 26.67 7.68 -13.08
CA ALA A 552 27.49 6.88 -13.99
C ALA A 552 26.69 6.14 -15.07
N GLY A 553 25.35 6.18 -15.04
CA GLY A 553 24.47 5.47 -15.96
C GLY A 553 24.36 3.96 -15.69
N MET A 554 24.76 3.50 -14.50
CA MET A 554 24.80 2.09 -14.11
C MET A 554 23.50 1.66 -13.43
N THR A 555 23.25 0.35 -13.39
CA THR A 555 22.17 -0.21 -12.57
C THR A 555 22.63 -0.27 -11.11
N VAL A 556 21.94 0.42 -10.20
CA VAL A 556 22.30 0.46 -8.77
C VAL A 556 21.37 -0.43 -7.96
N ILE A 557 21.96 -1.31 -7.14
CA ILE A 557 21.28 -2.11 -6.13
C ILE A 557 21.69 -1.57 -4.76
N GLY A 558 20.72 -1.03 -4.02
CA GLY A 558 20.92 -0.58 -2.65
C GLY A 558 20.88 -1.77 -1.68
N VAL A 559 21.86 -1.86 -0.79
CA VAL A 559 21.95 -2.88 0.26
C VAL A 559 21.54 -2.23 1.58
N LEU A 560 20.52 -2.79 2.25
CA LEU A 560 19.90 -2.21 3.46
C LEU A 560 20.66 -2.60 4.74
N THR A 561 21.96 -2.38 4.76
CA THR A 561 22.84 -2.71 5.89
C THR A 561 23.02 -1.54 6.86
N THR A 562 23.26 -0.33 6.33
CA THR A 562 23.56 0.86 7.12
C THR A 562 22.47 1.92 7.01
N ASN A 563 21.72 1.95 5.91
CA ASN A 563 20.70 2.96 5.64
C ASN A 563 19.32 2.33 5.40
N SER A 564 18.26 3.14 5.64
CA SER A 564 16.88 2.75 5.40
C SER A 564 16.55 2.77 3.90
N ASP A 565 15.45 2.07 3.52
CA ASP A 565 14.90 2.06 2.17
C ASP A 565 14.56 3.46 1.64
N SER A 566 14.09 4.35 2.53
CA SER A 566 13.78 5.74 2.18
C SER A 566 15.04 6.55 1.82
N ALA A 567 16.17 6.28 2.45
CA ALA A 567 17.44 6.93 2.16
C ALA A 567 17.99 6.48 0.79
N LEU A 568 17.85 5.21 0.46
CA LEU A 568 18.34 4.61 -0.80
C LEU A 568 17.31 4.60 -1.94
N ARG A 569 16.27 5.42 -1.87
CA ARG A 569 15.14 5.44 -2.83
C ARG A 569 15.51 5.65 -4.30
N LYS A 570 16.70 6.22 -4.60
CA LYS A 570 17.20 6.42 -5.96
C LYS A 570 17.82 5.16 -6.56
N ALA A 571 18.12 4.15 -5.76
CA ALA A 571 18.59 2.87 -6.26
C ALA A 571 17.52 2.19 -7.12
N HIS A 572 17.93 1.45 -8.13
CA HIS A 572 17.05 0.74 -9.05
C HIS A 572 16.38 -0.47 -8.38
N SER A 573 17.01 -1.02 -7.34
CA SER A 573 16.47 -2.08 -6.49
C SER A 573 17.08 -2.02 -5.10
N LEU A 574 16.42 -2.66 -4.12
CA LEU A 574 16.89 -2.76 -2.74
C LEU A 574 16.91 -4.23 -2.33
N VAL A 575 17.97 -4.62 -1.61
CA VAL A 575 18.12 -5.95 -1.03
C VAL A 575 18.49 -5.84 0.46
N PRO A 576 18.03 -6.78 1.30
CA PRO A 576 18.35 -6.73 2.74
C PRO A 576 19.82 -7.01 3.02
N ASP A 577 20.44 -7.90 2.25
CA ASP A 577 21.85 -8.26 2.27
C ASP A 577 22.26 -8.93 0.94
N LEU A 578 23.54 -9.25 0.78
CA LEU A 578 24.10 -9.79 -0.47
C LEU A 578 23.66 -11.23 -0.75
N ARG A 579 23.16 -11.99 0.25
CA ARG A 579 22.62 -13.34 0.03
C ARG A 579 21.42 -13.34 -0.92
N ALA A 580 20.69 -12.23 -0.96
CA ALA A 580 19.57 -12.08 -1.89
C ALA A 580 20.00 -12.03 -3.38
N LEU A 581 21.28 -11.82 -3.65
CA LEU A 581 21.85 -11.76 -4.99
C LEU A 581 22.46 -13.10 -5.44
N LEU A 582 22.69 -14.02 -4.50
CA LEU A 582 23.30 -15.31 -4.78
C LEU A 582 22.27 -16.31 -5.37
N PRO A 583 22.72 -17.30 -6.18
CA PRO A 583 21.87 -18.41 -6.59
C PRO A 583 21.30 -19.11 -5.35
N ALA A 584 20.04 -19.57 -5.42
CA ALA A 584 19.53 -20.42 -4.37
C ALA A 584 20.43 -21.67 -4.31
N ALA A 585 20.96 -22.00 -3.12
CA ALA A 585 21.64 -23.27 -2.94
C ALA A 585 20.65 -24.36 -3.40
N GLU A 586 21.02 -25.14 -4.43
CA GLU A 586 20.30 -26.36 -4.74
C GLU A 586 20.36 -27.22 -3.49
N SER A 587 19.18 -27.45 -2.90
CA SER A 587 19.05 -28.37 -1.78
C SER A 587 19.47 -29.76 -2.27
N ALA A 588 20.71 -30.16 -1.93
CA ALA A 588 21.20 -31.49 -2.12
C ALA A 588 20.44 -32.50 -1.21
#